data_006c1e38203e746d74ab1fa41caaf7b5
#
_entry.id   006c1e38203e746d74ab1fa41caaf7b5
#
_cell.length_a   1.000
_cell.length_b   1.000
_cell.length_c   1.000
_cell.angle_alpha   90.00
_cell.angle_beta   90.00
_cell.angle_gamma   90.00
#
_symmetry.space_group_name_H-M   'P 1'
#
loop_
_entity.id
_entity.type
_entity.pdbx_description
1 polymer ?
#
loop_
_entity_poly.entity_id
_entity_poly.type
_entity_poly.pdbx_seq_one_letter_code
_entity_poly.pdbx_strand_id
1 'polypeptide(L)'
;MAASEPCARPKPAFVYMVRCTGGTLYTGWTTDPAARLRAHQSGRGAKYTRARGTGGFAYLELCADKRAALRREYALKQLPKAQKELLCRAWSAAGGPFAGA
;
A
#
# COMPACT_ATOMS: atom_id res chain seq x y z
N MET A 1 -15.43 -15.86 -25.45
CA MET A 1 -15.18 -15.51 -25.22
C MET A 1 -14.58 -15.25 -24.73
N ALA A 2 -14.44 -15.09 -24.84
CA ALA A 2 -14.00 -14.66 -24.61
C ALA A 2 -13.50 -14.19 -24.12
N ALA A 3 -13.34 -14.15 -24.21
CA ALA A 3 -12.89 -13.65 -23.83
C ALA A 3 -12.58 -13.11 -23.32
N SER A 4 -12.73 -13.11 -23.44
CA SER A 4 -12.46 -12.43 -23.16
C SER A 4 -12.20 -11.79 -22.49
N GLU A 5 -12.34 -12.11 -22.61
CA GLU A 5 -11.96 -11.01 -22.47
C GLU A 5 -11.26 -10.70 -21.28
N PRO A 6 -10.07 -10.74 -21.28
CA PRO A 6 -9.29 -10.46 -20.13
C PRO A 6 -9.50 -9.06 -19.60
N CYS A 7 -9.75 -8.18 -20.44
CA CYS A 7 -9.95 -6.83 -20.00
C CYS A 7 -11.24 -6.64 -19.28
N ALA A 8 -12.07 -7.60 -19.35
CA ALA A 8 -13.31 -7.54 -18.63
C ALA A 8 -13.14 -7.83 -17.15
N ARG A 9 -12.00 -8.41 -16.78
CA ARG A 9 -11.74 -8.73 -15.42
C ARG A 9 -10.85 -7.68 -14.80
N PRO A 10 -11.28 -6.99 -13.79
CA PRO A 10 -10.42 -5.98 -13.16
C PRO A 10 -9.24 -6.64 -12.50
N LYS A 11 -8.11 -6.00 -12.58
CA LYS A 11 -6.94 -6.44 -11.87
C LYS A 11 -7.01 -6.00 -10.45
N PRO A 12 -6.65 -6.86 -9.51
CA PRO A 12 -6.57 -6.41 -8.12
C PRO A 12 -5.53 -5.33 -7.95
N ALA A 13 -5.75 -4.47 -7.01
CA ALA A 13 -4.83 -3.41 -6.67
C ALA A 13 -4.66 -3.39 -5.17
N PHE A 14 -3.64 -2.69 -4.71
CA PHE A 14 -3.29 -2.67 -3.31
C PHE A 14 -3.09 -1.25 -2.86
N VAL A 15 -3.49 -0.99 -1.63
CA VAL A 15 -3.15 0.26 -0.98
C VAL A 15 -2.14 -0.09 0.11
N TYR A 16 -1.16 0.77 0.32
CA TYR A 16 -0.09 0.45 1.26
C TYR A 16 0.37 1.69 1.99
N MET A 17 1.04 1.46 3.11
CA MET A 17 1.77 2.51 3.79
C MET A 17 3.18 2.02 4.07
N VAL A 18 4.17 2.89 3.90
CA VAL A 18 5.55 2.58 4.26
C VAL A 18 6.03 3.65 5.23
N ARG A 19 6.88 3.22 6.15
CA ARG A 19 7.40 4.15 7.14
C ARG A 19 8.66 4.81 6.59
N CYS A 20 8.67 6.12 6.63
CA CYS A 20 9.77 6.90 6.10
C CYS A 20 10.69 7.34 7.20
N THR A 21 11.80 7.95 6.81
CA THR A 21 12.71 8.58 7.73
C THR A 21 11.93 9.56 8.61
N GLY A 22 12.16 9.53 9.89
CA GLY A 22 11.45 10.40 10.80
C GLY A 22 10.11 9.88 11.25
N GLY A 23 9.74 8.68 10.82
CA GLY A 23 8.51 8.06 11.29
C GLY A 23 7.25 8.42 10.53
N THR A 24 7.37 9.24 9.49
CA THR A 24 6.22 9.59 8.66
C THR A 24 5.72 8.36 7.88
N LEU A 25 4.43 8.26 7.71
CA LEU A 25 3.84 7.19 6.92
C LEU A 25 3.45 7.72 5.55
N TYR A 26 4.00 7.11 4.51
CA TYR A 26 3.65 7.43 3.12
C TYR A 26 2.59 6.45 2.65
N THR A 27 1.50 6.95 2.09
CA THR A 27 0.39 6.14 1.60
C THR A 27 0.36 6.16 0.08
N GLY A 28 0.22 5.00 -0.54
CA GLY A 28 0.14 4.92 -1.99
C GLY A 28 -0.66 3.71 -2.41
N TRP A 29 -0.71 3.47 -3.72
CA TRP A 29 -1.37 2.28 -4.26
C TRP A 29 -0.53 1.71 -5.39
N THR A 30 -0.74 0.43 -5.67
CA THR A 30 0.01 -0.22 -6.74
C THR A 30 -0.70 -1.50 -7.14
N THR A 31 -0.42 -1.99 -8.35
CA THR A 31 -0.85 -3.31 -8.75
C THR A 31 0.25 -4.35 -8.54
N ASP A 32 1.44 -3.92 -8.15
CA ASP A 32 2.57 -4.82 -7.94
C ASP A 32 3.30 -4.41 -6.66
N PRO A 33 2.84 -4.91 -5.51
CA PRO A 33 3.45 -4.50 -4.23
C PRO A 33 4.93 -4.81 -4.14
N ALA A 34 5.36 -5.96 -4.64
CA ALA A 34 6.76 -6.33 -4.53
C ALA A 34 7.66 -5.37 -5.29
N ALA A 35 7.26 -5.02 -6.52
CA ALA A 35 8.04 -4.08 -7.31
C ALA A 35 8.04 -2.70 -6.69
N ARG A 36 6.91 -2.29 -6.14
CA ARG A 36 6.81 -0.98 -5.51
C ARG A 36 7.68 -0.89 -4.27
N LEU A 37 7.70 -1.95 -3.48
CA LEU A 37 8.54 -1.97 -2.30
C LEU A 37 10.02 -1.89 -2.68
N ARG A 38 10.41 -2.62 -3.70
CA ARG A 38 11.79 -2.55 -4.19
C ARG A 38 12.15 -1.13 -4.63
N ALA A 39 11.23 -0.45 -5.29
CA ALA A 39 11.46 0.92 -5.73
C ALA A 39 11.68 1.86 -4.55
N HIS A 40 10.86 1.72 -3.51
CA HIS A 40 11.03 2.54 -2.31
C HIS A 40 12.35 2.26 -1.62
N GLN A 41 12.70 0.99 -1.50
CA GLN A 41 13.93 0.59 -0.82
C GLN A 41 15.18 1.05 -1.57
N SER A 42 15.09 1.09 -2.89
CA SER A 42 16.24 1.52 -3.69
C SER A 42 16.33 3.02 -3.88
N GLY A 43 15.39 3.76 -3.33
CA GLY A 43 15.40 5.21 -3.46
C GLY A 43 14.72 5.73 -4.71
N ARG A 44 14.08 4.86 -5.48
CA ARG A 44 13.37 5.28 -6.68
C ARG A 44 11.88 5.49 -6.47
N GLY A 45 11.41 5.33 -5.26
CA GLY A 45 10.03 5.61 -4.94
C GLY A 45 9.82 7.07 -4.67
N ALA A 46 8.85 7.39 -3.84
CA ALA A 46 8.63 8.77 -3.45
C ALA A 46 9.84 9.30 -2.73
N LYS A 47 10.08 10.59 -2.94
CA LYS A 47 11.23 11.24 -2.40
C LYS A 47 11.37 11.10 -0.90
N TYR A 48 10.32 11.06 -0.15
CA TYR A 48 10.44 10.94 1.29
C TYR A 48 10.70 9.53 1.77
N THR A 49 10.57 8.54 0.93
CA THR A 49 10.76 7.18 1.38
C THR A 49 12.16 6.68 1.11
N ARG A 50 12.95 7.47 0.37
CA ARG A 50 14.21 6.94 -0.12
C ARG A 50 15.24 6.78 0.95
N ALA A 51 15.16 7.46 1.99
CA ALA A 51 16.29 7.54 2.82
C ALA A 51 16.55 6.37 3.69
N ARG A 52 15.75 5.56 4.04
CA ARG A 52 16.02 4.61 5.04
C ARG A 52 15.59 3.29 4.74
N GLY A 53 15.67 2.87 3.72
CA GLY A 53 15.29 1.59 3.47
C GLY A 53 14.14 1.21 4.30
N THR A 54 13.03 1.18 3.81
CA THR A 54 11.86 1.01 4.58
C THR A 54 11.79 -0.31 5.30
N GLY A 55 12.50 -1.27 5.02
CA GLY A 55 12.42 -2.53 5.70
C GLY A 55 11.17 -3.35 5.39
N GLY A 56 10.23 -2.82 4.68
CA GLY A 56 9.01 -3.51 4.33
C GLY A 56 7.82 -2.59 4.44
N PHE A 57 6.64 -3.11 4.11
CA PHE A 57 5.42 -2.32 4.28
C PHE A 57 5.06 -2.20 5.75
N ALA A 58 4.51 -1.06 6.11
CA ALA A 58 3.90 -0.91 7.43
C ALA A 58 2.44 -1.32 7.39
N TYR A 59 1.84 -1.29 6.20
CA TYR A 59 0.44 -1.67 6.02
C TYR A 59 0.23 -2.03 4.56
N LEU A 60 -0.58 -3.05 4.30
CA LEU A 60 -0.90 -3.47 2.94
C LEU A 60 -2.32 -4.01 2.91
N GLU A 61 -3.10 -3.54 1.98
CA GLU A 61 -4.49 -3.96 1.88
C GLU A 61 -4.84 -4.28 0.42
N LEU A 62 -5.45 -5.42 0.20
CA LEU A 62 -5.90 -5.83 -1.12
C LEU A 62 -7.23 -5.16 -1.44
N CYS A 63 -7.34 -4.58 -2.62
CA CYS A 63 -8.55 -3.96 -3.10
C CYS A 63 -8.98 -4.64 -4.39
N ALA A 64 -10.26 -4.58 -4.68
CA ALA A 64 -10.81 -5.30 -5.83
C ALA A 64 -10.23 -4.82 -7.16
N ASP A 65 -10.00 -3.53 -7.29
CA ASP A 65 -9.49 -2.96 -8.53
C ASP A 65 -8.85 -1.60 -8.24
N LYS A 66 -8.36 -0.98 -9.28
CA LYS A 66 -7.70 0.31 -9.17
C LYS A 66 -8.61 1.38 -8.56
N ARG A 67 -9.87 1.39 -8.98
CA ARG A 67 -10.81 2.39 -8.47
C ARG A 67 -11.01 2.28 -6.97
N ALA A 68 -11.16 1.05 -6.49
CA ALA A 68 -11.29 0.80 -5.06
C ALA A 68 -10.03 1.22 -4.32
N ALA A 69 -8.86 0.92 -4.89
CA ALA A 69 -7.59 1.31 -4.27
C ALA A 69 -7.44 2.81 -4.19
N LEU A 70 -7.82 3.52 -5.24
CA LEU A 70 -7.73 4.97 -5.23
C LEU A 70 -8.64 5.58 -4.18
N ARG A 71 -9.85 5.06 -4.04
CA ARG A 71 -10.76 5.55 -3.01
C ARG A 71 -10.21 5.28 -1.62
N ARG A 72 -9.63 4.10 -1.44
CA ARG A 72 -9.07 3.75 -0.14
C ARG A 72 -7.85 4.60 0.18
N GLU A 73 -7.00 4.82 -0.80
CA GLU A 73 -5.83 5.67 -0.62
C GLU A 73 -6.26 7.06 -0.16
N TYR A 74 -7.26 7.62 -0.83
CA TYR A 74 -7.75 8.93 -0.46
C TYR A 74 -8.26 8.94 0.98
N ALA A 75 -9.04 7.94 1.35
CA ALA A 75 -9.57 7.85 2.70
C ALA A 75 -8.47 7.75 3.74
N LEU A 76 -7.46 6.93 3.46
CA LEU A 76 -6.36 6.75 4.40
C LEU A 76 -5.57 8.04 4.58
N LYS A 77 -5.39 8.80 3.50
CA LYS A 77 -4.66 10.05 3.59
C LYS A 77 -5.37 11.09 4.43
N GLN A 78 -6.67 10.95 4.63
CA GLN A 78 -7.44 11.87 5.46
C GLN A 78 -7.35 11.55 6.94
N LEU A 79 -6.84 10.38 7.29
CA LEU A 79 -6.79 9.99 8.69
C LEU A 79 -5.67 10.71 9.43
N PRO A 80 -5.90 11.06 10.70
CA PRO A 80 -4.80 11.55 11.53
C PRO A 80 -3.74 10.47 11.70
N LYS A 81 -2.52 10.88 11.98
CA LYS A 81 -1.42 9.94 12.11
C LYS A 81 -1.71 8.85 13.14
N ALA A 82 -2.32 9.19 14.26
CA ALA A 82 -2.62 8.21 15.29
C ALA A 82 -3.51 7.08 14.76
N GLN A 83 -4.46 7.40 13.89
CA GLN A 83 -5.32 6.40 13.29
C GLN A 83 -4.57 5.53 12.30
N LYS A 84 -3.69 6.13 11.52
CA LYS A 84 -2.86 5.35 10.60
C LYS A 84 -1.96 4.38 11.37
N GLU A 85 -1.41 4.83 12.49
CA GLU A 85 -0.57 3.96 13.30
C GLU A 85 -1.35 2.79 13.88
N LEU A 86 -2.60 3.02 14.25
CA LEU A 86 -3.44 1.93 14.72
C LEU A 86 -3.67 0.89 13.64
N LEU A 87 -3.89 1.33 12.40
CA LEU A 87 -4.05 0.41 11.29
C LEU A 87 -2.78 -0.40 11.06
N CYS A 88 -1.64 0.25 11.12
CA CYS A 88 -0.36 -0.45 10.94
C CYS A 88 -0.14 -1.48 12.03
N ARG A 89 -0.48 -1.13 13.25
CA ARG A 89 -0.32 -2.03 14.38
C ARG A 89 -1.24 -3.24 14.26
N ALA A 90 -2.49 -3.00 13.87
CA ALA A 90 -3.43 -4.09 13.71
C ALA A 90 -3.01 -5.03 12.59
N TRP A 91 -2.52 -4.46 11.48
CA TRP A 91 -2.06 -5.26 10.36
C TRP A 91 -0.87 -6.13 10.76
N SER A 92 0.07 -5.55 11.45
CA SER A 92 1.25 -6.25 11.89
C SER A 92 0.90 -7.36 12.90
N ALA A 93 0.00 -7.07 13.81
CA ALA A 93 -0.42 -8.04 14.82
C ALA A 93 -1.15 -9.22 14.18
N ALA A 94 -1.84 -8.98 13.09
CA ALA A 94 -2.55 -10.04 12.38
C ALA A 94 -1.63 -10.86 11.45
N GLY A 95 -0.35 -10.49 11.39
CA GLY A 95 0.63 -11.24 10.60
C GLY A 95 0.95 -10.65 9.24
N GLY A 96 0.40 -9.45 8.90
CA GLY A 96 0.63 -8.95 7.56
C GLY A 96 0.53 -10.09 6.58
N PRO A 97 0.98 -9.97 5.38
CA PRO A 97 0.47 -9.03 4.42
C PRO A 97 -1.00 -9.35 4.20
N PHE A 98 -1.80 -8.54 3.71
CA PHE A 98 -3.23 -8.74 3.50
C PHE A 98 -4.02 -8.98 4.78
N ALA A 99 -3.45 -8.66 5.93
CA ALA A 99 -4.13 -8.86 7.19
C ALA A 99 -5.46 -8.12 7.16
N GLY A 100 -6.52 -8.78 7.57
CA GLY A 100 -7.83 -8.18 7.57
C GLY A 100 -8.56 -8.22 6.24
N ALA A 101 -7.92 -8.74 5.23
CA ALA A 101 -8.54 -8.80 3.91
C ALA A 101 -9.48 -10.01 3.79
#